data_bc10680dc346985b66a594784b8e33f3
#
_entry.id   bc10680dc346985b66a594784b8e33f3
#
_cell.length_a   1.000
_cell.length_b   1.000
_cell.length_c   1.000
_cell.angle_alpha   90.00
_cell.angle_beta   90.00
_cell.angle_gamma   90.00
#
_symmetry.space_group_name_H-M   'P 1'
#
loop_
_entity.id
_entity.type
_entity.pdbx_description
1 polymer ?
#
loop_
_entity_poly.entity_id
_entity_poly.type
_entity_poly.pdbx_seq_one_letter_code
_entity_poly.pdbx_strand_id
1 'polypeptide(L)'
;RFPTVYVIKSELVEIRGSGSATREIRAFMHPDNFPNAVKLNAVEVITPDGNTSSYPPHRHDGIGDCPFHNEEIYYFRIGEIDSPHGCSSGFGFHRTYSAPQDSISFDDNISVRDGDIYLVDRGYHGPCTALPGYPMYYLNVLAGPSLERNMGFCDDPTYSHIRQDWKTQRTDPRIPWRISK
;
A
#
# COMPACT_ATOMS: atom_id res chain seq x y z
N ARG A 1 -13.24 24.94 10.79
CA ARG A 1 -13.43 23.66 11.50
C ARG A 1 -14.24 22.74 10.61
N PHE A 2 -13.71 21.57 10.29
CA PHE A 2 -14.42 20.57 9.50
C PHE A 2 -15.40 19.78 10.37
N PRO A 3 -16.56 19.36 9.83
CA PRO A 3 -17.47 18.51 10.58
C PRO A 3 -16.83 17.14 10.88
N THR A 4 -17.26 16.52 11.96
CA THR A 4 -16.92 15.12 12.23
C THR A 4 -17.62 14.24 11.19
N VAL A 5 -16.85 13.34 10.56
CA VAL A 5 -17.37 12.37 9.58
C VAL A 5 -17.18 10.98 10.13
N TYR A 6 -18.23 10.19 10.08
CA TYR A 6 -18.20 8.75 10.36
C TYR A 6 -18.31 7.98 9.05
N VAL A 7 -17.38 7.09 8.80
CA VAL A 7 -17.35 6.27 7.58
C VAL A 7 -17.53 4.80 7.93
N ILE A 8 -18.45 4.15 7.24
CA ILE A 8 -18.72 2.72 7.46
C ILE A 8 -17.68 1.91 6.69
N LYS A 9 -16.93 1.07 7.39
CA LYS A 9 -15.84 0.25 6.87
C LYS A 9 -16.22 -0.55 5.62
N SER A 10 -17.41 -1.16 5.59
CA SER A 10 -17.86 -1.99 4.48
C SER A 10 -18.08 -1.23 3.17
N GLU A 11 -18.28 0.08 3.24
CA GLU A 11 -18.48 0.94 2.06
C GLU A 11 -17.18 1.34 1.39
N LEU A 12 -16.04 1.13 2.06
CA LEU A 12 -14.72 1.52 1.61
C LEU A 12 -13.88 0.38 1.05
N VAL A 13 -14.41 -0.84 1.06
CA VAL A 13 -13.64 -2.02 0.65
C VAL A 13 -13.48 -2.06 -0.86
N GLU A 14 -12.24 -1.95 -1.33
CA GLU A 14 -11.81 -2.23 -2.69
C GLU A 14 -10.93 -3.48 -2.69
N ILE A 15 -11.22 -4.43 -3.57
CA ILE A 15 -10.35 -5.57 -3.83
C ILE A 15 -9.48 -5.24 -5.04
N ARG A 16 -8.16 -5.22 -4.86
CA ARG A 16 -7.21 -4.91 -5.92
C ARG A 16 -6.25 -6.07 -6.15
N GLY A 17 -5.86 -6.26 -7.43
CA GLY A 17 -5.00 -7.36 -7.85
C GLY A 17 -5.75 -8.68 -7.99
N SER A 18 -5.03 -9.72 -8.39
CA SER A 18 -5.53 -11.09 -8.52
C SER A 18 -4.44 -12.10 -8.20
N GLY A 19 -4.82 -13.36 -8.01
CA GLY A 19 -3.90 -14.39 -7.54
C GLY A 19 -3.20 -13.96 -6.24
N SER A 20 -1.90 -14.19 -6.15
CA SER A 20 -1.07 -13.78 -5.02
C SER A 20 -0.83 -12.26 -4.90
N ALA A 21 -1.30 -11.47 -5.88
CA ALA A 21 -1.31 -10.00 -5.78
C ALA A 21 -2.63 -9.43 -5.24
N THR A 22 -3.56 -10.28 -4.83
CA THR A 22 -4.84 -9.83 -4.26
C THR A 22 -4.63 -9.23 -2.87
N ARG A 23 -5.17 -8.02 -2.66
CA ARG A 23 -5.21 -7.33 -1.37
C ARG A 23 -6.51 -6.57 -1.21
N GLU A 24 -6.89 -6.29 0.02
CA GLU A 24 -7.99 -5.41 0.37
C GLU A 24 -7.46 -4.00 0.64
N ILE A 25 -8.11 -3.00 0.10
CA ILE A 25 -7.81 -1.59 0.32
C ILE A 25 -9.04 -0.90 0.90
N ARG A 26 -8.82 -0.03 1.88
CA ARG A 26 -9.85 0.84 2.47
C ARG A 26 -9.37 2.28 2.42
N ALA A 27 -9.83 3.00 1.42
CA ALA A 27 -9.35 4.33 1.09
C ALA A 27 -10.17 5.42 1.81
N PHE A 28 -10.17 5.43 3.14
CA PHE A 28 -11.03 6.29 3.96
C PHE A 28 -10.70 7.79 3.86
N MET A 29 -9.47 8.16 3.50
CA MET A 29 -9.09 9.54 3.22
C MET A 29 -8.64 9.74 1.77
N HIS A 30 -9.19 8.98 0.83
CA HIS A 30 -9.05 9.27 -0.58
C HIS A 30 -9.76 10.60 -0.94
N PRO A 31 -9.30 11.38 -1.92
CA PRO A 31 -9.99 12.60 -2.35
C PRO A 31 -11.48 12.44 -2.58
N ASP A 32 -11.90 11.34 -3.19
CA ASP A 32 -13.31 11.06 -3.50
C ASP A 32 -14.15 10.73 -2.24
N ASN A 33 -13.54 10.08 -1.24
CA ASN A 33 -14.24 9.65 -0.03
C ASN A 33 -14.22 10.71 1.08
N PHE A 34 -13.20 11.57 1.10
CA PHE A 34 -13.08 12.65 2.06
C PHE A 34 -12.52 13.93 1.40
N PRO A 35 -13.34 14.65 0.61
CA PRO A 35 -12.89 15.81 -0.16
C PRO A 35 -12.45 17.01 0.70
N ASN A 36 -12.85 17.06 1.96
CA ASN A 36 -12.54 18.19 2.86
C ASN A 36 -11.11 18.20 3.40
N ALA A 37 -10.34 17.14 3.28
CA ALA A 37 -8.92 17.16 3.63
C ALA A 37 -8.14 17.98 2.59
N VAL A 38 -7.20 18.80 3.04
CA VAL A 38 -6.47 19.72 2.15
C VAL A 38 -5.28 19.03 1.48
N LYS A 39 -4.50 18.26 2.23
CA LYS A 39 -3.28 17.62 1.75
C LYS A 39 -3.19 16.13 2.09
N LEU A 40 -3.71 15.74 3.23
CA LEU A 40 -3.52 14.41 3.76
C LEU A 40 -4.39 13.38 3.03
N ASN A 41 -3.77 12.30 2.59
CA ASN A 41 -4.42 11.07 2.16
C ASN A 41 -4.09 9.95 3.14
N ALA A 42 -5.02 9.03 3.37
CA ALA A 42 -4.74 7.84 4.15
C ALA A 42 -5.58 6.67 3.65
N VAL A 43 -4.93 5.51 3.57
CA VAL A 43 -5.54 4.25 3.16
C VAL A 43 -5.01 3.11 4.00
N GLU A 44 -5.87 2.14 4.28
CA GLU A 44 -5.49 0.87 4.87
C GLU A 44 -5.33 -0.18 3.79
N VAL A 45 -4.34 -1.05 3.93
CA VAL A 45 -4.15 -2.20 3.04
C VAL A 45 -4.00 -3.46 3.87
N ILE A 46 -4.74 -4.50 3.51
CA ILE A 46 -4.64 -5.83 4.10
C ILE A 46 -4.17 -6.80 3.03
N THR A 47 -3.02 -7.41 3.28
CA THR A 47 -2.39 -8.41 2.41
C THR A 47 -2.49 -9.76 3.09
N PRO A 48 -3.24 -10.72 2.53
CA PRO A 48 -3.25 -12.08 3.04
C PRO A 48 -1.84 -12.67 3.13
N ASP A 49 -1.63 -13.58 4.04
CA ASP A 49 -0.37 -14.30 4.14
C ASP A 49 0.00 -15.02 2.83
N GLY A 50 1.26 -15.01 2.46
CA GLY A 50 1.76 -15.50 1.18
C GLY A 50 1.45 -14.61 -0.03
N ASN A 51 0.69 -13.52 0.15
CA ASN A 51 0.40 -12.57 -0.93
C ASN A 51 1.34 -11.36 -0.91
N THR A 52 1.26 -10.61 -2.00
CA THR A 52 2.05 -9.41 -2.23
C THR A 52 1.14 -8.22 -2.56
N SER A 53 1.41 -7.09 -1.95
CA SER A 53 0.73 -5.81 -2.20
C SER A 53 1.71 -4.71 -2.56
N SER A 54 1.24 -3.47 -2.74
CA SER A 54 2.06 -2.39 -3.30
C SER A 54 2.79 -2.85 -4.58
N TYR A 55 2.11 -3.61 -5.42
CA TYR A 55 2.65 -4.24 -6.61
C TYR A 55 1.69 -4.06 -7.78
N PRO A 56 2.17 -3.74 -9.02
CA PRO A 56 3.55 -3.48 -9.40
C PRO A 56 4.20 -2.35 -8.59
N PRO A 57 5.55 -2.32 -8.52
CA PRO A 57 6.26 -1.20 -7.93
C PRO A 57 5.89 0.11 -8.62
N HIS A 58 5.75 1.18 -7.86
CA HIS A 58 5.33 2.49 -8.38
C HIS A 58 5.98 3.62 -7.59
N ARG A 59 5.94 4.82 -8.18
CA ARG A 59 6.49 6.03 -7.56
C ARG A 59 5.50 7.18 -7.64
N HIS A 60 5.65 8.14 -6.75
CA HIS A 60 4.93 9.41 -6.75
C HIS A 60 5.75 10.48 -6.02
N ASP A 61 7.01 10.61 -6.40
CA ASP A 61 7.98 11.53 -5.79
C ASP A 61 8.24 12.79 -6.63
N GLY A 62 7.52 12.95 -7.74
CA GLY A 62 7.68 14.08 -8.65
C GLY A 62 9.00 14.07 -9.44
N ILE A 63 9.72 12.93 -9.48
CA ILE A 63 11.00 12.80 -10.17
C ILE A 63 10.80 12.11 -11.52
N GLY A 64 11.58 12.55 -12.54
CA GLY A 64 11.46 12.05 -13.89
C GLY A 64 10.13 12.43 -14.54
N ASP A 65 9.53 11.49 -15.26
CA ASP A 65 8.27 11.70 -15.98
C ASP A 65 7.01 11.51 -15.13
N CYS A 66 7.17 11.23 -13.82
CA CYS A 66 6.02 11.06 -12.93
C CYS A 66 5.57 12.41 -12.35
N PRO A 67 4.37 12.90 -12.72
CA PRO A 67 3.91 14.23 -12.29
C PRO A 67 3.35 14.25 -10.87
N PHE A 68 3.18 13.08 -10.25
CA PHE A 68 2.60 12.98 -8.93
C PHE A 68 3.68 13.13 -7.85
N HIS A 69 3.37 13.94 -6.83
CA HIS A 69 4.32 14.20 -5.76
C HIS A 69 3.63 14.09 -4.39
N ASN A 70 3.87 12.98 -3.73
CA ASN A 70 3.49 12.71 -2.36
C ASN A 70 4.65 11.98 -1.66
N GLU A 71 5.00 12.45 -0.47
CA GLU A 71 5.76 11.66 0.48
C GLU A 71 4.82 10.67 1.17
N GLU A 72 5.31 9.52 1.55
CA GLU A 72 4.49 8.46 2.11
C GLU A 72 5.16 7.80 3.32
N ILE A 73 4.34 7.43 4.30
CA ILE A 73 4.74 6.55 5.38
C ILE A 73 3.92 5.27 5.34
N TYR A 74 4.56 4.16 5.65
CA TYR A 74 3.96 2.87 5.92
C TYR A 74 4.07 2.58 7.41
N TYR A 75 2.95 2.36 8.08
CA TYR A 75 2.91 1.81 9.43
C TYR A 75 2.44 0.38 9.36
N PHE A 76 3.32 -0.57 9.67
CA PHE A 76 3.07 -2.00 9.51
C PHE A 76 2.49 -2.64 10.77
N ARG A 77 1.56 -3.55 10.57
CA ARG A 77 1.10 -4.52 11.55
C ARG A 77 1.19 -5.90 10.94
N ILE A 78 1.90 -6.79 11.63
CA ILE A 78 2.09 -8.19 11.21
C ILE A 78 1.41 -9.07 12.25
N GLY A 79 0.47 -9.89 11.79
CA GLY A 79 -0.31 -10.78 12.66
C GLY A 79 0.01 -12.25 12.42
N GLU A 80 -0.53 -13.11 13.26
CA GLU A 80 -0.68 -14.54 13.00
C GLU A 80 -2.15 -14.81 12.68
N ILE A 81 -2.40 -15.80 11.81
CA ILE A 81 -3.77 -16.12 11.35
C ILE A 81 -4.69 -16.40 12.52
N ASP A 82 -4.21 -17.11 13.53
CA ASP A 82 -4.98 -17.56 14.70
C ASP A 82 -4.72 -16.75 15.98
N SER A 83 -3.90 -15.70 15.90
CA SER A 83 -3.61 -14.83 17.04
C SER A 83 -4.19 -13.44 16.86
N PRO A 84 -5.15 -13.03 17.71
CA PRO A 84 -5.67 -11.65 17.66
C PRO A 84 -4.70 -10.62 18.21
N HIS A 85 -3.58 -11.04 18.77
CA HIS A 85 -2.53 -10.19 19.32
C HIS A 85 -1.33 -10.18 18.39
N GLY A 86 -0.73 -9.00 18.17
CA GLY A 86 0.45 -8.86 17.32
C GLY A 86 1.52 -9.91 17.62
N CYS A 87 2.15 -10.41 16.57
CA CYS A 87 3.13 -11.48 16.67
C CYS A 87 4.54 -10.90 16.71
N SER A 88 5.28 -11.19 17.76
CA SER A 88 6.67 -10.75 17.90
C SER A 88 7.63 -11.45 16.96
N SER A 89 7.27 -12.58 16.36
CA SER A 89 8.09 -13.37 15.45
C SER A 89 7.77 -13.16 13.98
N GLY A 90 6.58 -12.62 13.65
CA GLY A 90 6.16 -12.36 12.27
C GLY A 90 6.97 -11.25 11.64
N PHE A 91 7.20 -11.39 10.35
CA PHE A 91 7.80 -10.33 9.53
C PHE A 91 7.32 -10.46 8.08
N GLY A 92 7.55 -9.41 7.31
CA GLY A 92 7.36 -9.38 5.87
C GLY A 92 8.50 -8.63 5.22
N PHE A 93 8.38 -8.34 3.93
CA PHE A 93 9.38 -7.57 3.19
C PHE A 93 8.76 -6.33 2.55
N HIS A 94 9.55 -5.28 2.49
CA HIS A 94 9.27 -4.06 1.74
C HIS A 94 10.50 -3.67 0.94
N ARG A 95 10.31 -3.29 -0.34
CA ARG A 95 11.38 -2.83 -1.22
C ARG A 95 11.14 -1.40 -1.65
N THR A 96 12.23 -0.61 -1.68
CA THR A 96 12.28 0.72 -2.28
C THR A 96 13.56 0.87 -3.08
N TYR A 97 13.49 1.38 -4.31
CA TYR A 97 14.66 1.46 -5.19
C TYR A 97 14.56 2.64 -6.16
N SER A 98 15.71 3.12 -6.59
CA SER A 98 15.83 4.18 -7.58
C SER A 98 15.61 3.67 -9.00
N ALA A 99 15.10 4.53 -9.88
CA ALA A 99 15.21 4.28 -11.32
C ALA A 99 16.66 4.47 -11.80
N PRO A 100 17.06 3.83 -12.91
CA PRO A 100 18.44 3.97 -13.43
C PRO A 100 18.89 5.41 -13.72
N GLN A 101 17.94 6.30 -14.04
CA GLN A 101 18.17 7.70 -14.33
C GLN A 101 18.13 8.62 -13.11
N ASP A 102 17.79 8.11 -11.93
CA ASP A 102 17.74 8.92 -10.72
C ASP A 102 19.16 9.33 -10.28
N SER A 103 19.29 10.51 -9.70
CA SER A 103 20.59 11.07 -9.28
C SER A 103 21.23 10.33 -8.11
N ILE A 104 20.43 9.60 -7.34
CA ILE A 104 20.86 8.78 -6.21
C ILE A 104 20.46 7.34 -6.50
N SER A 105 21.45 6.45 -6.49
CA SER A 105 21.24 5.02 -6.69
C SER A 105 21.08 4.30 -5.36
N PHE A 106 19.98 3.56 -5.19
CA PHE A 106 19.73 2.70 -4.03
C PHE A 106 18.79 1.56 -4.40
N ASP A 107 18.83 0.48 -3.63
CA ASP A 107 17.90 -0.65 -3.73
C ASP A 107 17.82 -1.30 -2.34
N ASP A 108 16.86 -0.80 -1.54
CA ASP A 108 16.65 -1.24 -0.18
C ASP A 108 15.57 -2.31 -0.15
N ASN A 109 15.93 -3.50 0.31
CA ASN A 109 15.01 -4.61 0.51
C ASN A 109 15.07 -5.01 1.98
N ILE A 110 14.10 -4.56 2.75
CA ILE A 110 14.12 -4.66 4.21
C ILE A 110 13.07 -5.64 4.72
N SER A 111 13.37 -6.27 5.85
CA SER A 111 12.35 -6.96 6.64
C SER A 111 11.61 -5.97 7.53
N VAL A 112 10.28 -6.01 7.50
CA VAL A 112 9.40 -5.20 8.35
C VAL A 112 8.69 -6.08 9.35
N ARG A 113 8.50 -5.56 10.58
CA ARG A 113 7.88 -6.25 11.71
C ARG A 113 6.64 -5.49 12.21
N ASP A 114 5.94 -6.12 13.14
CA ASP A 114 4.79 -5.49 13.78
C ASP A 114 5.19 -4.20 14.51
N GLY A 115 4.54 -3.09 14.17
CA GLY A 115 4.81 -1.75 14.71
C GLY A 115 5.87 -0.95 13.96
N ASP A 116 6.53 -1.50 12.96
CA ASP A 116 7.54 -0.76 12.19
C ASP A 116 6.91 0.36 11.35
N ILE A 117 7.70 1.41 11.15
CA ILE A 117 7.37 2.52 10.25
C ILE A 117 8.48 2.62 9.20
N TYR A 118 8.08 2.73 7.94
CA TYR A 118 8.97 3.00 6.82
C TYR A 118 8.59 4.31 6.14
N LEU A 119 9.58 5.14 5.83
CA LEU A 119 9.42 6.42 5.14
C LEU A 119 9.82 6.26 3.68
N VAL A 120 8.91 6.57 2.78
CA VAL A 120 9.16 6.62 1.33
C VAL A 120 9.24 8.07 0.92
N ASP A 121 10.46 8.58 0.74
CA ASP A 121 10.73 9.95 0.30
C ASP A 121 10.95 10.02 -1.22
N ARG A 122 11.43 8.96 -1.84
CA ARG A 122 11.73 8.88 -3.27
C ARG A 122 11.81 7.47 -3.81
N GLY A 123 11.80 7.36 -5.14
CA GLY A 123 12.00 6.13 -5.89
C GLY A 123 10.75 5.28 -6.03
N TYR A 124 10.90 4.16 -6.71
CA TYR A 124 9.88 3.14 -6.77
C TYR A 124 9.81 2.40 -5.44
N HIS A 125 8.60 2.12 -4.99
CA HIS A 125 8.37 1.33 -3.79
C HIS A 125 7.36 0.21 -4.04
N GLY A 126 7.48 -0.84 -3.23
CA GLY A 126 6.86 -2.14 -3.46
C GLY A 126 7.82 -3.12 -4.18
N PRO A 127 7.56 -4.39 -4.05
CA PRO A 127 6.43 -5.01 -3.34
C PRO A 127 6.50 -4.91 -1.81
N CYS A 128 5.31 -5.02 -1.17
CA CYS A 128 5.17 -5.43 0.21
C CYS A 128 4.74 -6.90 0.20
N THR A 129 5.54 -7.79 0.78
CA THR A 129 5.29 -9.23 0.76
C THR A 129 4.98 -9.75 2.15
N ALA A 130 3.79 -10.29 2.32
CA ALA A 130 3.37 -11.01 3.53
C ALA A 130 3.85 -12.45 3.45
N LEU A 131 4.55 -12.93 4.49
CA LEU A 131 5.01 -14.31 4.50
C LEU A 131 3.86 -15.29 4.82
N PRO A 132 3.94 -16.56 4.38
CA PRO A 132 2.97 -17.58 4.76
C PRO A 132 2.82 -17.68 6.28
N GLY A 133 1.57 -17.65 6.75
CA GLY A 133 1.24 -17.65 8.19
C GLY A 133 1.19 -16.26 8.83
N TYR A 134 1.65 -15.20 8.14
CA TYR A 134 1.77 -13.85 8.68
C TYR A 134 1.09 -12.82 7.76
N PRO A 135 -0.22 -12.65 7.84
CA PRO A 135 -0.90 -11.59 7.10
C PRO A 135 -0.35 -10.21 7.51
N MET A 136 -0.29 -9.33 6.53
CA MET A 136 0.27 -7.99 6.69
C MET A 136 -0.83 -6.95 6.52
N TYR A 137 -0.95 -6.07 7.50
CA TYR A 137 -1.65 -4.81 7.40
C TYR A 137 -0.66 -3.68 7.33
N TYR A 138 -0.95 -2.65 6.59
CA TYR A 138 -0.28 -1.37 6.75
C TYR A 138 -1.24 -0.21 6.54
N LEU A 139 -1.00 0.85 7.29
CA LEU A 139 -1.59 2.16 7.10
C LEU A 139 -0.64 3.00 6.26
N ASN A 140 -1.09 3.43 5.10
CA ASN A 140 -0.40 4.43 4.30
C ASN A 140 -0.93 5.82 4.63
N VAL A 141 -0.03 6.75 4.87
CA VAL A 141 -0.35 8.17 4.99
C VAL A 141 0.52 8.94 4.02
N LEU A 142 -0.13 9.73 3.15
CA LEU A 142 0.55 10.45 2.08
C LEU A 142 0.19 11.94 2.15
N ALA A 143 1.17 12.78 1.86
CA ALA A 143 0.97 14.19 1.64
C ALA A 143 2.01 14.75 0.69
N GLY A 144 1.64 15.72 -0.12
CA GLY A 144 2.56 16.32 -1.07
C GLY A 144 2.35 17.82 -1.28
N PRO A 145 3.29 18.48 -1.96
CA PRO A 145 3.29 19.91 -2.21
C PRO A 145 2.26 20.35 -3.26
N SER A 146 1.72 19.43 -4.07
CA SER A 146 0.77 19.74 -5.14
C SER A 146 -0.37 20.62 -4.65
N LEU A 147 -0.81 21.57 -5.46
CA LEU A 147 -1.93 22.46 -5.11
C LEU A 147 -3.21 21.66 -4.86
N GLU A 148 -3.47 20.67 -5.72
CA GLU A 148 -4.59 19.75 -5.58
C GLU A 148 -4.13 18.44 -4.97
N ARG A 149 -4.88 17.98 -3.98
CA ARG A 149 -4.68 16.69 -3.35
C ARG A 149 -5.00 15.56 -4.34
N ASN A 150 -4.11 14.61 -4.48
CA ASN A 150 -4.30 13.46 -5.36
C ASN A 150 -3.66 12.18 -4.78
N MET A 151 -4.05 11.03 -5.35
CA MET A 151 -3.50 9.71 -5.05
C MET A 151 -2.87 9.09 -6.31
N GLY A 152 -2.42 9.94 -7.25
CA GLY A 152 -1.79 9.49 -8.48
C GLY A 152 -0.41 8.88 -8.22
N PHE A 153 -0.02 7.96 -9.10
CA PHE A 153 1.28 7.29 -9.09
C PHE A 153 1.66 6.85 -10.50
N CYS A 154 2.93 6.50 -10.68
CA CYS A 154 3.46 5.96 -11.92
C CYS A 154 4.08 4.59 -11.66
N ASP A 155 3.59 3.56 -12.34
CA ASP A 155 4.19 2.21 -12.24
C ASP A 155 5.60 2.21 -12.83
N ASP A 156 6.47 1.36 -12.29
CA ASP A 156 7.71 1.01 -12.96
C ASP A 156 7.37 0.35 -14.32
N PRO A 157 7.83 0.93 -15.44
CA PRO A 157 7.51 0.41 -16.77
C PRO A 157 7.87 -1.07 -16.97
N THR A 158 8.90 -1.54 -16.27
CA THR A 158 9.35 -2.93 -16.31
C THR A 158 8.26 -3.91 -15.86
N TYR A 159 7.44 -3.50 -14.89
CA TYR A 159 6.43 -4.36 -14.24
C TYR A 159 4.99 -3.95 -14.53
N SER A 160 4.76 -2.87 -15.26
CA SER A 160 3.41 -2.31 -15.50
C SER A 160 2.46 -3.29 -16.19
N HIS A 161 2.99 -4.24 -17.00
CA HIS A 161 2.23 -5.27 -17.69
C HIS A 161 1.44 -6.19 -16.74
N ILE A 162 1.90 -6.36 -15.50
CA ILE A 162 1.28 -7.23 -14.49
C ILE A 162 -0.17 -6.82 -14.19
N ARG A 163 -0.51 -5.52 -14.31
CA ARG A 163 -1.91 -5.09 -14.15
C ARG A 163 -2.84 -5.66 -15.21
N GLN A 164 -2.33 -6.00 -16.37
CA GLN A 164 -3.13 -6.63 -17.43
C GLN A 164 -3.37 -8.12 -17.13
N ASP A 165 -2.41 -8.79 -16.52
CA ASP A 165 -2.52 -10.19 -16.13
C ASP A 165 -3.63 -10.42 -15.10
N TRP A 166 -3.93 -9.40 -14.26
CA TRP A 166 -5.01 -9.48 -13.28
C TRP A 166 -6.38 -9.71 -13.90
N LYS A 167 -6.60 -9.30 -15.16
CA LYS A 167 -7.89 -9.46 -15.86
C LYS A 167 -8.24 -10.93 -16.12
N THR A 168 -7.24 -11.81 -16.15
CA THR A 168 -7.39 -13.23 -16.47
C THR A 168 -7.26 -14.14 -15.26
N GLN A 169 -6.80 -13.63 -14.14
CA GLN A 169 -6.60 -14.40 -12.91
C GLN A 169 -7.76 -14.18 -11.93
N ARG A 170 -8.03 -15.18 -11.11
CA ARG A 170 -9.02 -15.05 -10.03
C ARG A 170 -8.45 -14.29 -8.84
N THR A 171 -9.29 -13.53 -8.17
CA THR A 171 -8.97 -12.95 -6.88
C THR A 171 -8.82 -14.02 -5.81
N ASP A 172 -8.02 -13.73 -4.79
CA ASP A 172 -7.87 -14.61 -3.64
C ASP A 172 -9.20 -14.69 -2.85
N PRO A 173 -9.75 -15.89 -2.62
CA PRO A 173 -11.05 -16.05 -1.95
C PRO A 173 -11.05 -15.66 -0.46
N ARG A 174 -9.88 -15.45 0.14
CA ARG A 174 -9.76 -14.95 1.52
C ARG A 174 -10.13 -13.47 1.66
N ILE A 175 -10.22 -12.76 0.53
CA ILE A 175 -10.61 -11.34 0.50
C ILE A 175 -12.08 -11.23 0.03
N PRO A 176 -12.92 -10.36 0.63
CA PRO A 176 -12.61 -9.37 1.68
C PRO A 176 -12.30 -10.03 3.03
N TRP A 177 -11.33 -9.45 3.74
CA TRP A 177 -10.85 -9.98 5.01
C TRP A 177 -11.96 -9.98 6.07
N ARG A 178 -12.36 -11.16 6.49
CA ARG A 178 -13.37 -11.35 7.52
C ARG A 178 -12.69 -11.73 8.82
N ILE A 179 -12.77 -10.85 9.80
CA ILE A 179 -12.43 -11.23 11.16
C ILE A 179 -13.53 -12.20 11.60
N SER A 180 -13.19 -13.47 11.81
CA SER A 180 -14.08 -14.41 12.47
C SER A 180 -14.47 -13.85 13.83
N LYS A 181 -15.77 -13.82 14.08
CA LYS A 181 -16.34 -13.37 15.37
C LYS A 181 -15.99 -14.34 16.47
#